data_58e40e779a38e8e76664a172d17b02c6
#
_entry.id   58e40e779a38e8e76664a172d17b02c6
#
_cell.length_a   1.000
_cell.length_b   1.000
_cell.length_c   1.000
_cell.angle_alpha   90.00
_cell.angle_beta   90.00
_cell.angle_gamma   90.00
#
_symmetry.space_group_name_H-M   'P 1'
#
loop_
_entity.id
_entity.type
_entity.pdbx_description
1 polymer ?
#
loop_
_entity_poly.entity_id
_entity_poly.type
_entity_poly.pdbx_seq_one_letter_code
_entity_poly.pdbx_strand_id
1 'polypeptide(L)'
;MPRKGENIYKRKDNRWEGRYIRECSAGGALKFGYCYGDSYREVKEKLILAKAGLGDADSDENLMSMADFCDEWLRIKRDRVKYSTLIKYMFILESHIKPALGELSPGAVNTLVVEDFGHSLLEDKQLAPKSVRDILSVLGSIIQYIQRGHEGMMPRVDIYFPKSDKKEMRVLSKEEEIRL
;
A
#
# COMPACT_ATOMS: atom_id res chain seq x y z
N MET A 1 22.14 -35.36 8.51
CA MET A 1 21.60 -34.88 9.79
C MET A 1 21.70 -33.36 9.84
N PRO A 2 20.64 -32.58 10.15
CA PRO A 2 20.75 -31.15 10.31
C PRO A 2 21.65 -30.83 11.48
N ARG A 3 22.60 -29.89 11.30
CA ARG A 3 23.49 -29.42 12.37
C ARG A 3 22.62 -28.73 13.44
N LYS A 4 22.85 -29.07 14.72
CA LYS A 4 22.21 -28.40 15.85
C LYS A 4 22.44 -26.88 15.74
N GLY A 5 21.36 -26.09 15.59
CA GLY A 5 21.40 -24.63 15.58
C GLY A 5 20.93 -23.95 14.29
N GLU A 6 20.83 -24.68 13.19
CA GLU A 6 20.28 -24.14 11.95
C GLU A 6 18.82 -24.66 11.80
N ASN A 7 17.82 -23.79 11.92
CA ASN A 7 16.41 -24.14 11.77
C ASN A 7 16.05 -24.35 10.29
N ILE A 8 16.81 -25.24 9.60
CA ILE A 8 16.65 -25.58 8.18
C ILE A 8 16.42 -27.07 8.06
N TYR A 9 15.34 -27.49 7.43
CA TYR A 9 15.01 -28.90 7.23
C TYR A 9 14.39 -29.13 5.85
N LYS A 10 14.54 -30.36 5.36
CA LYS A 10 13.99 -30.79 4.09
C LYS A 10 12.57 -31.31 4.29
N ARG A 11 11.62 -30.75 3.56
CA ARG A 11 10.21 -31.18 3.58
C ARG A 11 9.99 -32.46 2.79
N LYS A 12 8.82 -33.06 2.96
CA LYS A 12 8.41 -34.27 2.21
C LYS A 12 8.21 -34.00 0.72
N ASP A 13 7.95 -32.74 0.33
CA ASP A 13 7.82 -32.27 -1.04
C ASP A 13 9.14 -31.94 -1.73
N ASN A 14 10.26 -32.37 -1.12
CA ASN A 14 11.64 -32.23 -1.57
C ASN A 14 12.23 -30.81 -1.50
N ARG A 15 11.47 -29.79 -1.11
CA ARG A 15 11.92 -28.41 -0.87
C ARG A 15 12.56 -28.28 0.51
N TRP A 16 13.43 -27.28 0.64
CA TRP A 16 14.05 -26.91 1.92
C TRP A 16 13.27 -25.77 2.56
N GLU A 17 13.09 -25.83 3.87
CA GLU A 17 12.42 -24.84 4.68
C GLU A 17 13.33 -24.35 5.78
N GLY A 18 13.47 -23.03 5.94
CA GLY A 18 14.19 -22.39 7.03
C GLY A 18 13.23 -21.57 7.89
N ARG A 19 13.39 -21.60 9.21
CA ARG A 19 12.54 -20.90 10.18
C ARG A 19 13.36 -19.88 10.97
N TYR A 20 12.84 -18.65 11.13
CA TYR A 20 13.44 -17.61 11.96
C TYR A 20 12.38 -16.87 12.79
N ILE A 21 12.81 -16.14 13.83
CA ILE A 21 11.94 -15.33 14.66
C ILE A 21 11.78 -13.97 13.96
N ARG A 22 10.56 -13.61 13.59
CA ARG A 22 10.22 -12.34 12.94
C ARG A 22 9.95 -11.24 13.96
N GLU A 23 9.16 -11.53 14.99
CA GLU A 23 8.76 -10.60 16.03
C GLU A 23 8.64 -11.30 17.38
N CYS A 24 8.95 -10.54 18.44
CA CYS A 24 8.62 -10.91 19.82
C CYS A 24 7.61 -9.90 20.36
N SER A 25 6.38 -10.33 20.59
CA SER A 25 5.35 -9.50 21.20
C SER A 25 5.71 -9.15 22.65
N ALA A 26 5.28 -8.01 23.14
CA ALA A 26 5.47 -7.56 24.53
C ALA A 26 4.97 -8.57 25.59
N GLY A 27 4.13 -9.52 25.21
CA GLY A 27 3.64 -10.65 26.03
C GLY A 27 4.44 -11.96 25.89
N GLY A 28 5.63 -11.93 25.23
CA GLY A 28 6.51 -13.11 25.08
C GLY A 28 6.11 -14.10 23.99
N ALA A 29 5.06 -13.85 23.22
CA ALA A 29 4.68 -14.67 22.08
C ALA A 29 5.62 -14.43 20.90
N LEU A 30 6.25 -15.50 20.38
CA LEU A 30 7.18 -15.46 19.25
C LEU A 30 6.40 -15.68 17.94
N LYS A 31 6.46 -14.72 17.03
CA LYS A 31 6.03 -14.91 15.64
C LYS A 31 7.22 -15.40 14.81
N PHE A 32 6.99 -16.45 14.04
CA PHE A 32 8.00 -17.07 13.19
C PHE A 32 7.77 -16.71 11.73
N GLY A 33 8.87 -16.43 11.02
CA GLY A 33 8.91 -16.33 9.56
C GLY A 33 9.53 -17.59 8.97
N TYR A 34 9.24 -17.89 7.71
CA TYR A 34 9.69 -19.07 6.99
C TYR A 34 10.32 -18.65 5.66
N CYS A 35 11.42 -19.29 5.29
CA CYS A 35 12.05 -19.15 3.99
C CYS A 35 12.06 -20.50 3.28
N TYR A 36 11.77 -20.51 1.99
CA TYR A 36 11.73 -21.72 1.17
C TYR A 36 12.74 -21.64 0.03
N GLY A 37 13.24 -22.81 -0.42
CA GLY A 37 14.14 -22.92 -1.55
C GLY A 37 14.35 -24.37 -1.98
N ASP A 38 14.91 -24.54 -3.15
CA ASP A 38 15.19 -25.87 -3.73
C ASP A 38 16.48 -26.48 -3.18
N SER A 39 17.37 -25.66 -2.60
CA SER A 39 18.63 -26.10 -2.01
C SER A 39 18.81 -25.57 -0.59
N TYR A 40 19.55 -26.36 0.23
CA TYR A 40 19.95 -25.95 1.58
C TYR A 40 20.73 -24.63 1.59
N ARG A 41 21.61 -24.42 0.61
CA ARG A 41 22.43 -23.20 0.49
C ARG A 41 21.59 -21.97 0.26
N GLU A 42 20.64 -22.05 -0.63
CA GLU A 42 19.69 -20.97 -0.97
C GLU A 42 18.86 -20.56 0.26
N VAL A 43 18.29 -21.54 0.98
CA VAL A 43 17.51 -21.27 2.19
C VAL A 43 18.40 -20.67 3.28
N LYS A 44 19.64 -21.08 3.40
CA LYS A 44 20.59 -20.53 4.37
C LYS A 44 20.93 -19.07 4.05
N GLU A 45 21.17 -18.72 2.79
CA GLU A 45 21.42 -17.34 2.35
C GLU A 45 20.19 -16.46 2.61
N LYS A 46 18.98 -16.90 2.22
CA LYS A 46 17.72 -16.23 2.52
C LYS A 46 17.50 -16.02 4.03
N LEU A 47 17.84 -17.01 4.84
CA LEU A 47 17.70 -16.96 6.30
C LEU A 47 18.66 -15.95 6.95
N ILE A 48 19.88 -15.82 6.43
CA ILE A 48 20.86 -14.84 6.89
C ILE A 48 20.38 -13.43 6.57
N LEU A 49 19.88 -13.19 5.35
CA LEU A 49 19.32 -11.90 4.92
C LEU A 49 18.07 -11.53 5.74
N ALA A 50 17.16 -12.49 5.96
CA ALA A 50 15.96 -12.28 6.76
C ALA A 50 16.29 -11.94 8.23
N LYS A 51 17.29 -12.60 8.84
CA LYS A 51 17.74 -12.31 10.20
C LYS A 51 18.47 -10.97 10.33
N ALA A 52 19.15 -10.52 9.26
CA ALA A 52 19.82 -9.22 9.20
C ALA A 52 18.85 -8.05 8.94
N GLY A 53 17.56 -8.31 8.73
CA GLY A 53 16.58 -7.30 8.32
C GLY A 53 16.80 -6.75 6.90
N LEU A 54 17.69 -7.39 6.12
CA LEU A 54 18.08 -6.99 4.77
C LEU A 54 17.47 -7.88 3.69
N GLY A 55 16.74 -8.91 4.09
CA GLY A 55 16.10 -9.84 3.19
C GLY A 55 14.59 -9.61 3.18
N ASP A 56 14.04 -9.46 2.00
CA ASP A 56 12.62 -9.68 1.78
C ASP A 56 12.29 -11.13 2.14
N ALA A 57 11.92 -11.33 3.40
CA ALA A 57 11.64 -12.65 3.95
C ALA A 57 10.25 -13.15 3.58
N ASP A 58 9.72 -12.72 2.48
CA ASP A 58 8.54 -13.28 1.83
C ASP A 58 8.51 -12.77 0.38
N SER A 59 9.40 -13.25 -0.47
CA SER A 59 9.06 -13.41 -1.86
C SER A 59 8.13 -14.62 -2.00
N ASP A 60 7.00 -14.58 -1.32
CA ASP A 60 5.83 -15.29 -1.78
C ASP A 60 5.39 -14.56 -3.05
N GLU A 61 5.47 -15.21 -4.18
CA GLU A 61 4.96 -14.76 -5.48
C GLU A 61 3.45 -14.47 -5.45
N ASN A 62 2.87 -14.28 -4.26
CA ASN A 62 1.45 -14.08 -4.02
C ASN A 62 1.16 -12.95 -3.01
N LEU A 63 2.12 -12.06 -2.74
CA LEU A 63 1.81 -10.82 -2.00
C LEU A 63 1.14 -9.84 -2.94
N MET A 64 -0.17 -9.64 -2.75
CA MET A 64 -0.96 -8.63 -3.47
C MET A 64 -0.25 -7.29 -3.40
N SER A 65 0.01 -6.71 -4.55
CA SER A 65 0.57 -5.35 -4.69
C SER A 65 -0.48 -4.30 -4.31
N MET A 66 -0.07 -3.05 -4.11
CA MET A 66 -1.04 -1.95 -3.96
C MET A 66 -1.98 -1.84 -5.16
N ALA A 67 -1.51 -2.17 -6.38
CA ALA A 67 -2.36 -2.17 -7.57
C ALA A 67 -3.49 -3.21 -7.45
N ASP A 68 -3.19 -4.43 -6.98
CA ASP A 68 -4.19 -5.48 -6.79
C ASP A 68 -5.25 -5.07 -5.76
N PHE A 69 -4.82 -4.45 -4.66
CA PHE A 69 -5.75 -3.91 -3.66
C PHE A 69 -6.60 -2.75 -4.19
N CYS A 70 -6.06 -1.92 -5.06
CA CYS A 70 -6.83 -0.88 -5.75
C CYS A 70 -7.94 -1.48 -6.61
N ASP A 71 -7.63 -2.54 -7.36
CA ASP A 71 -8.61 -3.23 -8.22
C ASP A 71 -9.68 -3.94 -7.40
N GLU A 72 -9.28 -4.61 -6.32
CA GLU A 72 -10.23 -5.26 -5.42
C GLU A 72 -11.16 -4.24 -4.73
N TRP A 73 -10.59 -3.14 -4.22
CA TRP A 73 -11.37 -2.05 -3.64
C TRP A 73 -12.36 -1.45 -4.65
N LEU A 74 -11.91 -1.22 -5.89
CA LEU A 74 -12.76 -0.68 -6.95
C LEU A 74 -13.91 -1.63 -7.29
N ARG A 75 -13.66 -2.94 -7.33
CA ARG A 75 -14.67 -3.98 -7.53
C ARG A 75 -15.76 -3.91 -6.46
N ILE A 76 -15.37 -3.76 -5.18
CA ILE A 76 -16.33 -3.63 -4.07
C ILE A 76 -17.11 -2.32 -4.16
N LYS A 77 -16.49 -1.24 -4.63
CA LYS A 77 -17.16 0.07 -4.77
C LYS A 77 -18.16 0.10 -5.91
N ARG A 78 -17.98 -0.71 -6.96
CA ARG A 78 -18.84 -0.76 -8.15
C ARG A 78 -20.32 -0.82 -7.81
N ASP A 79 -20.69 -1.65 -6.84
CA ASP A 79 -22.09 -1.89 -6.47
C ASP A 79 -22.63 -0.88 -5.43
N ARG A 80 -21.75 0.00 -4.91
CA ARG A 80 -22.08 0.91 -3.81
C ARG A 80 -22.11 2.39 -4.19
N VAL A 81 -21.61 2.73 -5.38
CA VAL A 81 -21.51 4.13 -5.83
C VAL A 81 -22.17 4.34 -7.18
N LYS A 82 -22.55 5.60 -7.47
CA LYS A 82 -23.08 5.98 -8.79
C LYS A 82 -22.02 5.78 -9.87
N TYR A 83 -22.45 5.49 -11.09
CA TYR A 83 -21.56 5.26 -12.23
C TYR A 83 -20.56 6.41 -12.47
N SER A 84 -21.01 7.66 -12.38
CA SER A 84 -20.12 8.83 -12.50
C SER A 84 -19.01 8.87 -11.45
N THR A 85 -19.30 8.46 -10.22
CA THR A 85 -18.32 8.36 -9.14
C THR A 85 -17.33 7.21 -9.39
N LEU A 86 -17.82 6.09 -9.92
CA LEU A 86 -16.98 4.96 -10.30
C LEU A 86 -15.94 5.34 -11.34
N ILE A 87 -16.38 6.03 -12.41
CA ILE A 87 -15.49 6.55 -13.47
C ILE A 87 -14.42 7.49 -12.88
N LYS A 88 -14.81 8.39 -11.97
CA LYS A 88 -13.86 9.26 -11.26
C LYS A 88 -12.82 8.44 -10.48
N TYR A 89 -13.24 7.40 -9.77
CA TYR A 89 -12.32 6.53 -9.03
C TYR A 89 -11.37 5.79 -9.96
N MET A 90 -11.88 5.21 -11.05
CA MET A 90 -11.05 4.55 -12.06
C MET A 90 -9.98 5.50 -12.60
N PHE A 91 -10.37 6.71 -12.98
CA PHE A 91 -9.43 7.72 -13.47
C PHE A 91 -8.34 8.05 -12.44
N ILE A 92 -8.70 8.28 -11.17
CA ILE A 92 -7.76 8.58 -10.10
C ILE A 92 -6.78 7.42 -9.89
N LEU A 93 -7.27 6.19 -9.90
CA LEU A 93 -6.44 5.00 -9.71
C LEU A 93 -5.44 4.85 -10.85
N GLU A 94 -5.89 4.86 -12.10
CA GLU A 94 -5.05 4.60 -13.27
C GLU A 94 -4.08 5.74 -13.58
N SER A 95 -4.50 7.01 -13.36
CA SER A 95 -3.67 8.17 -13.71
C SER A 95 -2.73 8.61 -12.61
N HIS A 96 -3.01 8.30 -11.35
CA HIS A 96 -2.26 8.86 -10.21
C HIS A 96 -1.75 7.80 -9.22
N ILE A 97 -2.62 6.95 -8.69
CA ILE A 97 -2.27 6.06 -7.58
C ILE A 97 -1.44 4.86 -8.06
N LYS A 98 -1.90 4.12 -9.05
CA LYS A 98 -1.21 2.94 -9.56
C LYS A 98 0.18 3.23 -10.12
N PRO A 99 0.39 4.30 -10.94
CA PRO A 99 1.72 4.61 -11.46
C PRO A 99 2.74 4.98 -10.38
N ALA A 100 2.29 5.52 -9.24
CA ALA A 100 3.19 5.97 -8.18
C ALA A 100 3.38 4.92 -7.07
N LEU A 101 2.33 4.21 -6.70
CA LEU A 101 2.31 3.34 -5.53
C LEU A 101 1.97 1.89 -5.86
N GLY A 102 1.56 1.59 -7.10
CA GLY A 102 0.99 0.29 -7.47
C GLY A 102 1.94 -0.89 -7.31
N GLU A 103 3.23 -0.70 -7.59
CA GLU A 103 4.26 -1.74 -7.47
C GLU A 103 4.72 -1.99 -6.03
N LEU A 104 4.38 -1.08 -5.10
CA LEU A 104 4.77 -1.22 -3.71
C LEU A 104 3.95 -2.31 -3.01
N SER A 105 4.57 -3.00 -2.07
CA SER A 105 3.84 -3.83 -1.11
C SER A 105 3.08 -2.94 -0.12
N PRO A 106 1.92 -3.36 0.40
CA PRO A 106 1.17 -2.58 1.41
C PRO A 106 2.01 -2.22 2.63
N GLY A 107 2.92 -3.09 3.04
CA GLY A 107 3.82 -2.86 4.18
C GLY A 107 4.85 -1.75 3.95
N ALA A 108 5.18 -1.44 2.70
CA ALA A 108 6.10 -0.36 2.34
C ALA A 108 5.42 1.02 2.33
N VAL A 109 4.09 1.06 2.21
CA VAL A 109 3.32 2.32 2.18
C VAL A 109 3.15 2.84 3.60
N ASN A 110 3.94 3.83 3.97
CA ASN A 110 3.91 4.51 5.25
C ASN A 110 3.52 6.00 5.10
N THR A 111 3.42 6.73 6.20
CA THR A 111 3.05 8.16 6.21
C THR A 111 3.97 9.00 5.32
N LEU A 112 5.29 8.77 5.35
CA LEU A 112 6.26 9.53 4.55
C LEU A 112 6.05 9.31 3.04
N VAL A 113 5.86 8.05 2.62
CA VAL A 113 5.58 7.72 1.21
C VAL A 113 4.31 8.41 0.71
N VAL A 114 3.27 8.49 1.55
CA VAL A 114 2.02 9.18 1.18
C VAL A 114 2.19 10.71 1.17
N GLU A 115 3.01 11.28 2.05
CA GLU A 115 3.37 12.70 2.00
C GLU A 115 4.16 13.06 0.75
N ASP A 116 5.21 12.29 0.43
CA ASP A 116 6.01 12.48 -0.79
C ASP A 116 5.14 12.34 -2.05
N PHE A 117 4.21 11.38 -2.07
CA PHE A 117 3.24 11.27 -3.15
C PHE A 117 2.35 12.51 -3.25
N GLY A 118 1.85 13.03 -2.14
CA GLY A 118 1.07 14.28 -2.10
C GLY A 118 1.85 15.49 -2.63
N HIS A 119 3.12 15.62 -2.26
CA HIS A 119 4.02 16.67 -2.77
C HIS A 119 4.28 16.53 -4.28
N SER A 120 4.55 15.34 -4.78
CA SER A 120 4.76 15.11 -6.21
C SER A 120 3.53 15.48 -7.06
N LEU A 121 2.32 15.27 -6.54
CA LEU A 121 1.09 15.69 -7.22
C LEU A 121 0.95 17.22 -7.32
N LEU A 122 1.43 17.95 -6.31
CA LEU A 122 1.38 19.41 -6.29
C LEU A 122 2.48 20.03 -7.16
N GLU A 123 3.72 19.56 -7.03
CA GLU A 123 4.89 20.16 -7.63
C GLU A 123 5.14 19.66 -9.05
N ASP A 124 5.22 18.34 -9.26
CA ASP A 124 5.55 17.76 -10.56
C ASP A 124 4.37 17.79 -11.52
N LYS A 125 3.18 17.46 -11.05
CA LYS A 125 1.96 17.42 -11.87
C LYS A 125 1.17 18.73 -11.83
N GLN A 126 1.57 19.70 -11.01
CA GLN A 126 0.95 21.03 -10.86
C GLN A 126 -0.58 20.94 -10.68
N LEU A 127 -1.06 19.95 -9.95
CA LEU A 127 -2.48 19.76 -9.71
C LEU A 127 -2.99 20.76 -8.67
N ALA A 128 -4.21 21.23 -8.88
CA ALA A 128 -4.87 22.09 -7.90
C ALA A 128 -5.01 21.37 -6.54
N PRO A 129 -4.83 22.06 -5.40
CA PRO A 129 -4.93 21.46 -4.06
C PRO A 129 -6.23 20.68 -3.83
N LYS A 130 -7.35 21.12 -4.44
CA LYS A 130 -8.63 20.41 -4.40
C LYS A 130 -8.54 19.03 -5.06
N SER A 131 -7.89 18.92 -6.23
CA SER A 131 -7.72 17.66 -6.94
C SER A 131 -6.82 16.71 -6.14
N VAL A 132 -5.74 17.22 -5.55
CA VAL A 132 -4.86 16.42 -4.69
C VAL A 132 -5.61 15.88 -3.47
N ARG A 133 -6.46 16.70 -2.83
CA ARG A 133 -7.32 16.24 -1.73
C ARG A 133 -8.27 15.12 -2.15
N ASP A 134 -8.84 15.20 -3.33
CA ASP A 134 -9.72 14.16 -3.87
C ASP A 134 -8.94 12.84 -4.08
N ILE A 135 -7.72 12.91 -4.64
CA ILE A 135 -6.84 11.76 -4.85
C ILE A 135 -6.45 11.13 -3.50
N LEU A 136 -5.98 11.93 -2.55
CA LEU A 136 -5.60 11.47 -1.21
C LEU A 136 -6.79 10.88 -0.43
N SER A 137 -8.01 11.39 -0.65
CA SER A 137 -9.23 10.82 -0.04
C SER A 137 -9.54 9.42 -0.57
N VAL A 138 -9.33 9.19 -1.87
CA VAL A 138 -9.48 7.86 -2.48
C VAL A 138 -8.41 6.92 -1.94
N LEU A 139 -7.14 7.35 -1.92
CA LEU A 139 -6.04 6.58 -1.34
C LEU A 139 -6.32 6.21 0.13
N GLY A 140 -6.78 7.17 0.94
CA GLY A 140 -7.16 6.92 2.33
C GLY A 140 -8.27 5.88 2.50
N SER A 141 -9.23 5.86 1.58
CA SER A 141 -10.28 4.83 1.57
C SER A 141 -9.75 3.44 1.24
N ILE A 142 -8.72 3.34 0.39
CA ILE A 142 -8.05 2.08 0.06
C ILE A 142 -7.20 1.61 1.25
N ILE A 143 -6.41 2.51 1.84
CA ILE A 143 -5.61 2.23 3.05
C ILE A 143 -6.50 1.69 4.17
N GLN A 144 -7.63 2.35 4.45
CA GLN A 144 -8.59 1.87 5.44
C GLN A 144 -9.19 0.50 5.09
N TYR A 145 -9.41 0.24 3.80
CA TYR A 145 -9.89 -1.05 3.34
C TYR A 145 -8.88 -2.16 3.66
N ILE A 146 -7.60 -1.95 3.34
CA ILE A 146 -6.52 -2.90 3.62
C ILE A 146 -6.37 -3.12 5.12
N GLN A 147 -6.32 -2.05 5.92
CA GLN A 147 -6.16 -2.13 7.37
C GLN A 147 -7.29 -2.88 8.08
N ARG A 148 -8.53 -2.79 7.55
CA ARG A 148 -9.70 -3.50 8.14
C ARG A 148 -9.82 -4.94 7.68
N GLY A 149 -9.43 -5.24 6.45
CA GLY A 149 -9.58 -6.58 5.86
C GLY A 149 -8.36 -7.47 6.03
N HIS A 150 -7.18 -6.88 6.20
CA HIS A 150 -5.88 -7.57 6.21
C HIS A 150 -5.02 -7.09 7.37
N GLU A 151 -5.38 -7.52 8.59
CA GLU A 151 -4.68 -7.12 9.81
C GLU A 151 -3.18 -7.44 9.74
N GLY A 152 -2.34 -6.44 10.00
CA GLY A 152 -0.89 -6.59 10.02
C GLY A 152 -0.18 -6.46 8.66
N MET A 153 -0.91 -6.35 7.54
CA MET A 153 -0.29 -6.15 6.21
C MET A 153 0.20 -4.72 5.97
N MET A 154 -0.40 -3.72 6.63
CA MET A 154 -0.10 -2.31 6.41
C MET A 154 0.12 -1.60 7.74
N PRO A 155 1.16 -0.73 7.84
CA PRO A 155 1.34 0.10 9.02
C PRO A 155 0.21 1.12 9.16
N ARG A 156 0.13 1.77 10.32
CA ARG A 156 -0.75 2.92 10.47
C ARG A 156 -0.21 4.07 9.62
N VAL A 157 -1.08 4.63 8.79
CA VAL A 157 -0.74 5.72 7.87
C VAL A 157 -1.63 6.91 8.18
N ASP A 158 -1.02 8.05 8.48
CA ASP A 158 -1.72 9.32 8.64
C ASP A 158 -1.61 10.10 7.32
N ILE A 159 -2.72 10.71 6.88
CA ILE A 159 -2.80 11.43 5.61
C ILE A 159 -3.00 12.91 5.88
N TYR A 160 -2.05 13.72 5.41
CA TYR A 160 -2.12 15.18 5.51
C TYR A 160 -2.65 15.77 4.21
N PHE A 161 -3.70 16.59 4.35
CA PHE A 161 -4.35 17.20 3.19
C PHE A 161 -3.82 18.62 2.95
N PRO A 162 -3.48 19.00 1.73
CA PRO A 162 -3.06 20.36 1.40
C PRO A 162 -4.19 21.37 1.70
N LYS A 163 -3.81 22.58 2.12
CA LYS A 163 -4.77 23.68 2.27
C LYS A 163 -5.29 24.06 0.88
N SER A 164 -6.59 24.24 0.76
CA SER A 164 -7.22 24.82 -0.43
C SER A 164 -7.82 26.15 -0.06
N ASP A 165 -7.37 27.21 -0.72
CA ASP A 165 -8.04 28.50 -0.59
C ASP A 165 -9.44 28.40 -1.20
N LYS A 166 -10.44 28.85 -0.43
CA LYS A 166 -11.80 28.99 -0.95
C LYS A 166 -11.78 30.19 -1.90
N LYS A 167 -11.80 29.95 -3.21
CA LYS A 167 -12.16 31.00 -4.14
C LYS A 167 -13.62 31.30 -3.95
N GLU A 168 -13.93 32.50 -3.48
CA GLU A 168 -15.30 33.02 -3.53
C GLU A 168 -15.75 33.06 -4.98
N MET A 169 -16.90 32.45 -5.27
CA MET A 169 -17.50 32.56 -6.59
C MET A 169 -18.01 33.98 -6.74
N ARG A 170 -17.54 34.66 -7.79
CA ARG A 170 -18.09 35.95 -8.17
C ARG A 170 -19.56 35.75 -8.58
N VAL A 171 -20.46 36.36 -7.85
CA VAL A 171 -21.87 36.42 -8.18
C VAL A 171 -22.06 37.63 -9.12
N LEU A 172 -22.75 37.45 -10.22
CA LEU A 172 -23.11 38.57 -11.10
C LEU A 172 -23.91 39.58 -10.32
N SER A 173 -23.57 40.86 -10.46
CA SER A 173 -24.37 41.92 -9.90
C SER A 173 -25.73 42.05 -10.69
N LYS A 174 -26.76 42.60 -10.05
CA LYS A 174 -28.04 42.84 -10.73
C LYS A 174 -27.91 43.63 -12.03
N GLU A 175 -26.93 44.56 -12.12
CA GLU A 175 -26.65 45.34 -13.32
C GLU A 175 -25.96 44.51 -14.41
N GLU A 176 -25.16 43.53 -14.07
CA GLU A 176 -24.53 42.59 -15.01
C GLU A 176 -25.54 41.54 -15.51
N GLU A 177 -26.51 41.17 -14.68
CA GLU A 177 -27.60 40.25 -15.02
C GLU A 177 -28.58 40.86 -16.03
N ILE A 178 -28.82 42.20 -15.98
CA ILE A 178 -29.67 42.92 -16.91
C ILE A 178 -29.00 43.11 -18.28
N ARG A 179 -27.66 42.98 -18.38
CA ARG A 179 -26.91 43.17 -19.64
C ARG A 179 -26.70 41.88 -20.44
N LEU A 180 -27.12 40.76 -19.92
CA LEU A 180 -27.13 39.44 -20.58
C LEU A 180 -28.44 39.18 -21.27
#